data_455f605a8ab82f962bce82ee40248284
#
_entry.id   455f605a8ab82f962bce82ee40248284
#
_cell.length_a   1.000
_cell.length_b   1.000
_cell.length_c   1.000
_cell.angle_alpha   90.00
_cell.angle_beta   90.00
_cell.angle_gamma   90.00
#
_symmetry.space_group_name_H-M   'P 1'
#
loop_
_entity.id
_entity.type
_entity.pdbx_description
1 polymer ?
#
loop_
_entity_poly.entity_id
_entity_poly.type
_entity_poly.pdbx_seq_one_letter_code
_entity_poly.pdbx_strand_id
1 'polypeptide(L)'
;GDHRDLPLSLRRQRQMCIRDSVYTYIWEQNFHLGILNAYTPFVWVAAFILYDISYYWMHRCSHESKFLWATHVVHHHGEEFNLSTALRQTSTDFLFKWIFYTPILFLGIPPEIFVTVAGVNLIYQFWVHTEHIGRLGILDYIFVTPSNHRIHHAQNKEYIDANYGGVFILWDRMFGTFIDERSDLKPIYGTSKPLKSWNPLWANLEVWAQIFKDTWRTKKWSDKVKVWTSPPGWRPDDVSEKYPIEKNDLDNFHKYDTKTNLFSKLFGFGQLVFVSIYTQAVLFNPDSICLLYTSDAADEGLGVDL
;
A
#
# COMPACT_ATOMS: atom_id res chain seq x y z
N GLY A 1 23.92 -9.18 -19.52
CA GLY A 1 23.80 -9.07 -20.95
C GLY A 1 23.65 -7.62 -21.34
N ASP A 2 24.40 -7.21 -22.34
CA ASP A 2 24.42 -5.83 -22.82
C ASP A 2 23.04 -5.46 -23.37
N HIS A 3 22.44 -4.41 -22.87
CA HIS A 3 21.12 -3.91 -23.31
C HIS A 3 21.08 -3.50 -24.80
N ARG A 4 22.20 -3.61 -25.52
CA ARG A 4 22.34 -3.32 -26.94
C ARG A 4 21.71 -4.36 -27.86
N ASP A 5 21.35 -5.54 -27.36
CA ASP A 5 20.81 -6.64 -28.15
C ASP A 5 19.29 -6.72 -28.27
N LEU A 6 18.56 -5.81 -27.57
CA LEU A 6 17.11 -5.72 -27.73
C LEU A 6 16.73 -4.94 -29.01
N PRO A 7 15.68 -5.37 -29.75
CA PRO A 7 15.12 -4.59 -30.84
C PRO A 7 14.86 -3.14 -30.45
N LEU A 8 15.14 -2.19 -31.32
CA LEU A 8 14.98 -0.74 -31.05
C LEU A 8 13.56 -0.39 -30.59
N SER A 9 12.53 -1.10 -31.06
CA SER A 9 11.14 -0.96 -30.63
C SER A 9 10.95 -1.33 -29.17
N LEU A 10 11.50 -2.45 -28.72
CA LEU A 10 11.40 -2.89 -27.31
C LEU A 10 12.23 -2.01 -26.37
N ARG A 11 13.34 -1.43 -26.84
CA ARG A 11 14.11 -0.44 -26.07
C ARG A 11 13.32 0.85 -25.89
N ARG A 12 12.69 1.37 -26.97
CA ARG A 12 11.87 2.57 -26.91
C ARG A 12 10.66 2.36 -26.00
N GLN A 13 9.96 1.24 -26.13
CA GLN A 13 8.81 0.92 -25.28
C GLN A 13 9.18 0.81 -23.79
N ARG A 14 10.29 0.12 -23.48
CA ARG A 14 10.76 0.02 -22.09
C ARG A 14 11.20 1.38 -21.55
N GLN A 15 11.84 2.21 -22.35
CA GLN A 15 12.20 3.58 -21.99
C GLN A 15 10.96 4.47 -21.83
N MET A 16 9.94 4.34 -22.68
CA MET A 16 8.70 5.10 -22.58
C MET A 16 7.93 4.76 -21.31
N CYS A 17 7.68 3.48 -21.02
CA CYS A 17 6.94 3.07 -19.80
C CYS A 17 7.62 3.51 -18.50
N ILE A 18 8.96 3.63 -18.48
CA ILE A 18 9.70 4.15 -17.33
C ILE A 18 9.70 5.69 -17.32
N ARG A 19 9.72 6.33 -18.49
CA ARG A 19 9.73 7.81 -18.63
C ARG A 19 8.49 8.48 -18.06
N ASP A 20 7.35 7.81 -18.09
CA ASP A 20 6.06 8.39 -17.69
C ASP A 20 5.86 8.48 -16.16
N SER A 21 6.81 8.00 -15.36
CA SER A 21 6.73 8.19 -13.91
C SER A 21 7.25 9.57 -13.50
N VAL A 22 6.59 10.21 -12.52
CA VAL A 22 7.05 11.48 -11.92
C VAL A 22 8.49 11.36 -11.44
N TYR A 23 8.87 10.21 -10.91
CA TYR A 23 10.24 9.92 -10.45
C TYR A 23 11.24 10.04 -11.62
N THR A 24 10.97 9.36 -12.74
CA THR A 24 11.85 9.36 -13.92
C THR A 24 11.95 10.76 -14.51
N TYR A 25 10.83 11.46 -14.63
CA TYR A 25 10.82 12.83 -15.13
C TYR A 25 11.71 13.75 -14.30
N ILE A 26 11.55 13.76 -12.97
CA ILE A 26 12.36 14.61 -12.07
C ILE A 26 13.84 14.20 -12.12
N TRP A 27 14.13 12.89 -12.22
CA TRP A 27 15.48 12.36 -12.32
C TRP A 27 16.17 12.80 -13.60
N GLU A 28 15.51 12.74 -14.76
CA GLU A 28 16.01 13.19 -16.06
C GLU A 28 16.29 14.71 -16.11
N GLN A 29 15.58 15.51 -15.30
CA GLN A 29 15.87 16.93 -15.13
C GLN A 29 17.14 17.20 -14.31
N ASN A 30 17.90 16.18 -13.92
CA ASN A 30 19.08 16.25 -13.04
C ASN A 30 18.77 16.94 -11.68
N PHE A 31 17.54 16.83 -11.21
CA PHE A 31 17.15 17.37 -9.92
C PHE A 31 17.49 16.40 -8.78
N HIS A 32 18.78 16.04 -8.71
CA HIS A 32 19.33 15.13 -7.70
C HIS A 32 20.81 15.44 -7.43
N LEU A 33 21.31 14.97 -6.29
CA LEU A 33 22.69 15.20 -5.85
C LEU A 33 23.72 14.30 -6.58
N GLY A 34 23.25 13.26 -7.29
CA GLY A 34 24.12 12.32 -8.02
C GLY A 34 25.00 11.43 -7.14
N ILE A 35 24.78 11.38 -5.81
CA ILE A 35 25.64 10.66 -4.86
C ILE A 35 25.58 9.14 -5.10
N LEU A 36 24.40 8.63 -5.43
CA LEU A 36 24.15 7.21 -5.67
C LEU A 36 23.80 6.92 -7.13
N ASN A 37 24.25 7.75 -8.06
CA ASN A 37 24.01 7.59 -9.48
C ASN A 37 25.01 6.60 -10.11
N ALA A 38 24.87 5.31 -9.79
CA ALA A 38 25.72 4.24 -10.34
C ALA A 38 24.98 2.89 -10.26
N TYR A 39 25.39 1.94 -11.14
CA TYR A 39 24.86 0.57 -11.14
C TYR A 39 25.80 -0.42 -10.43
N THR A 40 26.29 -0.05 -9.26
CA THR A 40 27.18 -0.88 -8.44
C THR A 40 26.39 -1.73 -7.44
N PRO A 41 26.91 -2.88 -6.98
CA PRO A 41 26.27 -3.67 -5.92
C PRO A 41 25.98 -2.85 -4.65
N PHE A 42 26.86 -1.91 -4.31
CA PHE A 42 26.66 -1.02 -3.17
C PHE A 42 25.41 -0.16 -3.34
N VAL A 43 25.17 0.43 -4.50
CA VAL A 43 23.99 1.26 -4.78
C VAL A 43 22.71 0.43 -4.75
N TRP A 44 22.73 -0.81 -5.22
CA TRP A 44 21.59 -1.74 -5.13
C TRP A 44 21.22 -2.03 -3.67
N VAL A 45 22.20 -2.34 -2.83
CA VAL A 45 21.98 -2.59 -1.39
C VAL A 45 21.50 -1.33 -0.69
N ALA A 46 22.14 -0.18 -0.95
CA ALA A 46 21.74 1.09 -0.38
C ALA A 46 20.31 1.47 -0.79
N ALA A 47 19.97 1.31 -2.07
CA ALA A 47 18.62 1.56 -2.57
C ALA A 47 17.57 0.68 -1.87
N PHE A 48 17.87 -0.60 -1.67
CA PHE A 48 16.97 -1.52 -0.99
C PHE A 48 16.72 -1.11 0.47
N ILE A 49 17.77 -0.76 1.20
CA ILE A 49 17.67 -0.30 2.59
C ILE A 49 16.91 1.03 2.68
N LEU A 50 17.24 1.99 1.80
CA LEU A 50 16.59 3.30 1.76
C LEU A 50 15.11 3.18 1.36
N TYR A 51 14.79 2.27 0.44
CA TYR A 51 13.40 2.01 0.07
C TYR A 51 12.62 1.45 1.26
N ASP A 52 13.17 0.45 1.95
CA ASP A 52 12.48 -0.23 3.03
C ASP A 52 12.27 0.68 4.27
N ILE A 53 13.24 1.53 4.62
CA ILE A 53 13.03 2.55 5.67
C ILE A 53 12.01 3.62 5.24
N SER A 54 12.00 4.01 3.97
CA SER A 54 10.99 4.94 3.43
C SER A 54 9.61 4.32 3.47
N TYR A 55 9.50 3.03 3.14
CA TYR A 55 8.28 2.25 3.29
C TYR A 55 7.79 2.24 4.76
N TYR A 56 8.68 1.96 5.72
CA TYR A 56 8.35 1.99 7.14
C TYR A 56 7.70 3.32 7.55
N TRP A 57 8.32 4.45 7.19
CA TRP A 57 7.78 5.77 7.53
C TRP A 57 6.47 6.07 6.82
N MET A 58 6.36 5.73 5.55
CA MET A 58 5.12 5.84 4.78
C MET A 58 3.99 5.05 5.45
N HIS A 59 4.28 3.80 5.80
CA HIS A 59 3.32 2.88 6.40
C HIS A 59 2.89 3.35 7.80
N ARG A 60 3.86 3.71 8.66
CA ARG A 60 3.60 4.27 9.98
C ARG A 60 2.75 5.55 9.91
N CYS A 61 3.11 6.51 9.08
CA CYS A 61 2.33 7.73 8.90
C CYS A 61 0.92 7.44 8.38
N SER A 62 0.76 6.39 7.57
CA SER A 62 -0.56 5.96 7.08
C SER A 62 -1.46 5.42 8.20
N HIS A 63 -0.90 4.95 9.31
CA HIS A 63 -1.64 4.54 10.50
C HIS A 63 -1.82 5.68 11.51
N GLU A 64 -0.88 6.62 11.60
CA GLU A 64 -0.90 7.70 12.59
C GLU A 64 -1.67 8.94 12.13
N SER A 65 -1.98 9.08 10.84
CA SER A 65 -2.73 10.22 10.26
C SER A 65 -4.00 9.74 9.57
N LYS A 66 -5.15 10.26 9.97
CA LYS A 66 -6.44 9.88 9.37
C LYS A 66 -6.51 10.12 7.86
N PHE A 67 -5.89 11.19 7.38
CA PHE A 67 -5.79 11.48 5.96
C PHE A 67 -5.04 10.40 5.19
N LEU A 68 -3.87 9.98 5.70
CA LEU A 68 -3.09 8.91 5.08
C LEU A 68 -3.72 7.53 5.32
N TRP A 69 -4.37 7.33 6.47
CA TRP A 69 -5.17 6.13 6.72
C TRP A 69 -6.26 5.91 5.67
N ALA A 70 -6.92 6.97 5.22
CA ALA A 70 -7.90 6.88 4.14
C ALA A 70 -7.32 6.33 2.84
N THR A 71 -6.01 6.45 2.63
CA THR A 71 -5.28 5.87 1.50
C THR A 71 -4.71 4.46 1.78
N HIS A 72 -4.96 3.89 2.96
CA HIS A 72 -4.40 2.59 3.37
C HIS A 72 -5.46 1.63 3.94
N VAL A 73 -6.52 2.14 4.53
CA VAL A 73 -7.53 1.37 5.28
C VAL A 73 -8.14 0.20 4.51
N VAL A 74 -8.26 0.29 3.18
CA VAL A 74 -8.81 -0.78 2.35
C VAL A 74 -8.05 -2.09 2.55
N HIS A 75 -6.74 -2.01 2.74
CA HIS A 75 -5.87 -3.14 3.01
C HIS A 75 -6.22 -3.82 4.36
N HIS A 76 -6.60 -3.05 5.36
CA HIS A 76 -6.97 -3.51 6.70
C HIS A 76 -8.44 -3.90 6.88
N HIS A 77 -9.33 -3.63 5.92
CA HIS A 77 -10.74 -4.00 6.04
C HIS A 77 -11.00 -5.52 6.05
N GLY A 78 -10.02 -6.32 5.65
CA GLY A 78 -10.15 -7.78 5.60
C GLY A 78 -10.30 -8.37 7.00
N GLU A 79 -11.41 -9.06 7.26
CA GLU A 79 -11.65 -9.81 8.49
C GLU A 79 -11.13 -11.26 8.39
N GLU A 80 -10.64 -11.63 7.22
CA GLU A 80 -9.85 -12.83 6.94
C GLU A 80 -8.41 -12.42 6.65
N PHE A 81 -7.44 -13.22 7.10
CA PHE A 81 -6.02 -12.96 6.85
C PHE A 81 -5.40 -14.08 6.04
N ASN A 82 -5.17 -13.81 4.78
CA ASN A 82 -4.60 -14.76 3.82
C ASN A 82 -3.97 -14.01 2.64
N LEU A 83 -3.41 -14.72 1.66
CA LEU A 83 -2.74 -14.11 0.51
C LEU A 83 -3.61 -13.13 -0.30
N SER A 84 -4.94 -13.26 -0.26
CA SER A 84 -5.84 -12.29 -0.91
C SER A 84 -5.86 -10.94 -0.19
N THR A 85 -5.50 -10.90 1.10
CA THR A 85 -5.32 -9.65 1.86
C THR A 85 -4.21 -8.80 1.27
N ALA A 86 -3.11 -9.42 0.83
CA ALA A 86 -2.02 -8.73 0.16
C ALA A 86 -2.45 -8.03 -1.13
N LEU A 87 -3.42 -8.60 -1.86
CA LEU A 87 -3.96 -8.06 -3.10
C LEU A 87 -5.03 -6.98 -2.88
N ARG A 88 -5.51 -6.84 -1.65
CA ARG A 88 -6.51 -5.84 -1.30
C ARG A 88 -5.85 -4.49 -1.09
N GLN A 89 -5.79 -3.68 -2.13
CA GLN A 89 -5.14 -2.39 -2.13
C GLN A 89 -6.13 -1.25 -2.35
N THR A 90 -5.77 -0.07 -1.87
CA THR A 90 -6.54 1.16 -2.09
C THR A 90 -6.26 1.74 -3.48
N SER A 91 -7.24 2.44 -4.03
CA SER A 91 -7.09 3.15 -5.31
C SER A 91 -6.54 4.57 -5.18
N THR A 92 -6.29 5.07 -3.97
CA THR A 92 -5.90 6.47 -3.72
C THR A 92 -4.48 6.64 -3.15
N ASP A 93 -3.76 5.56 -2.92
CA ASP A 93 -2.43 5.59 -2.32
C ASP A 93 -1.36 6.27 -3.20
N PHE A 94 -1.46 6.12 -4.52
CA PHE A 94 -0.54 6.71 -5.48
C PHE A 94 -0.48 8.24 -5.38
N LEU A 95 -1.52 8.89 -4.84
CA LEU A 95 -1.59 10.34 -4.71
C LEU A 95 -0.55 10.90 -3.71
N PHE A 96 -0.16 10.11 -2.70
CA PHE A 96 0.63 10.63 -1.58
C PHE A 96 1.86 9.80 -1.23
N LYS A 97 1.89 8.51 -1.58
CA LYS A 97 3.01 7.61 -1.22
C LYS A 97 4.36 8.06 -1.78
N TRP A 98 4.38 8.65 -2.97
CA TRP A 98 5.61 9.11 -3.63
C TRP A 98 6.42 10.11 -2.80
N ILE A 99 5.76 10.89 -1.93
CA ILE A 99 6.40 11.90 -1.07
C ILE A 99 7.47 11.24 -0.18
N PHE A 100 7.19 10.05 0.33
CA PHE A 100 8.09 9.32 1.22
C PHE A 100 9.33 8.77 0.52
N TYR A 101 9.26 8.58 -0.79
CA TYR A 101 10.38 8.09 -1.62
C TYR A 101 11.19 9.21 -2.26
N THR A 102 10.75 10.47 -2.11
CA THR A 102 11.48 11.64 -2.62
C THR A 102 12.93 11.71 -2.14
N PRO A 103 13.30 11.38 -0.89
CA PRO A 103 14.70 11.36 -0.46
C PRO A 103 15.59 10.43 -1.31
N ILE A 104 15.06 9.30 -1.78
CA ILE A 104 15.78 8.34 -2.63
C ILE A 104 16.09 8.98 -3.99
N LEU A 105 15.12 9.69 -4.56
CA LEU A 105 15.28 10.46 -5.78
C LEU A 105 16.38 11.52 -5.64
N PHE A 106 16.37 12.29 -4.54
CA PHE A 106 17.39 13.33 -4.31
C PHE A 106 18.81 12.78 -4.18
N LEU A 107 18.97 11.56 -3.66
CA LEU A 107 20.27 10.88 -3.61
C LEU A 107 20.77 10.44 -4.99
N GLY A 108 19.90 10.43 -6.00
CA GLY A 108 20.22 10.14 -7.39
C GLY A 108 20.22 8.65 -7.72
N ILE A 109 19.42 7.84 -7.03
CA ILE A 109 19.26 6.43 -7.38
C ILE A 109 18.55 6.33 -8.74
N PRO A 110 19.12 5.58 -9.72
CA PRO A 110 18.51 5.41 -11.03
C PRO A 110 17.09 4.83 -10.97
N PRO A 111 16.17 5.29 -11.82
CA PRO A 111 14.77 4.82 -11.84
C PRO A 111 14.62 3.31 -11.98
N GLU A 112 15.49 2.64 -12.76
CA GLU A 112 15.45 1.20 -12.95
C GLU A 112 15.79 0.44 -11.65
N ILE A 113 16.75 0.96 -10.87
CA ILE A 113 17.08 0.40 -9.56
C ILE A 113 15.90 0.62 -8.61
N PHE A 114 15.34 1.83 -8.57
CA PHE A 114 14.19 2.16 -7.73
C PHE A 114 12.99 1.24 -8.00
N VAL A 115 12.58 1.09 -9.27
CA VAL A 115 11.44 0.24 -9.66
C VAL A 115 11.70 -1.23 -9.34
N THR A 116 12.93 -1.70 -9.58
CA THR A 116 13.29 -3.09 -9.27
C THR A 116 13.25 -3.38 -7.77
N VAL A 117 13.81 -2.49 -6.96
CA VAL A 117 13.80 -2.59 -5.50
C VAL A 117 12.37 -2.53 -4.97
N ALA A 118 11.54 -1.62 -5.50
CA ALA A 118 10.12 -1.53 -5.16
C ALA A 118 9.39 -2.85 -5.46
N GLY A 119 9.64 -3.43 -6.63
CA GLY A 119 9.06 -4.72 -7.02
C GLY A 119 9.49 -5.87 -6.10
N VAL A 120 10.76 -5.96 -5.76
CA VAL A 120 11.28 -6.99 -4.83
C VAL A 120 10.66 -6.83 -3.43
N ASN A 121 10.57 -5.60 -2.94
CA ASN A 121 9.95 -5.30 -1.64
C ASN A 121 8.45 -5.70 -1.64
N LEU A 122 7.72 -5.39 -2.71
CA LEU A 122 6.31 -5.76 -2.85
C LEU A 122 6.11 -7.28 -2.92
N ILE A 123 6.96 -8.01 -3.67
CA ILE A 123 6.93 -9.48 -3.75
C ILE A 123 7.20 -10.08 -2.37
N TYR A 124 8.17 -9.53 -1.63
CA TYR A 124 8.42 -9.96 -0.26
C TYR A 124 7.19 -9.82 0.61
N GLN A 125 6.50 -8.70 0.55
CA GLN A 125 5.32 -8.44 1.39
C GLN A 125 4.13 -9.35 1.06
N PHE A 126 4.09 -10.01 -0.10
CA PHE A 126 3.00 -10.89 -0.47
C PHE A 126 2.90 -12.12 0.45
N TRP A 127 4.00 -12.84 0.67
CA TRP A 127 4.00 -14.11 1.40
C TRP A 127 3.74 -13.97 2.90
N VAL A 128 3.96 -12.80 3.49
CA VAL A 128 3.74 -12.59 4.93
C VAL A 128 2.26 -12.56 5.33
N HIS A 129 1.35 -12.47 4.36
CA HIS A 129 -0.11 -12.46 4.59
C HIS A 129 -0.65 -13.89 4.70
N THR A 130 -0.32 -14.59 5.78
CA THR A 130 -0.81 -15.97 6.02
C THR A 130 -0.85 -16.33 7.50
N GLU A 131 -1.85 -17.14 7.87
CA GLU A 131 -1.95 -17.76 9.18
C GLU A 131 -1.27 -19.15 9.22
N HIS A 132 -0.87 -19.70 8.07
CA HIS A 132 -0.31 -21.07 7.99
C HIS A 132 1.13 -21.18 8.44
N ILE A 133 1.86 -20.07 8.51
CA ILE A 133 3.26 -20.03 8.94
C ILE A 133 3.31 -19.43 10.33
N GLY A 134 3.80 -20.24 11.30
CA GLY A 134 4.00 -19.79 12.68
C GLY A 134 5.24 -18.92 12.83
N ARG A 135 5.73 -18.82 14.07
CA ARG A 135 6.95 -18.09 14.39
C ARG A 135 8.18 -18.77 13.75
N LEU A 136 9.06 -17.96 13.19
CA LEU A 136 10.29 -18.41 12.52
C LEU A 136 11.55 -18.17 13.36
N GLY A 137 11.37 -17.91 14.67
CA GLY A 137 12.47 -17.76 15.61
C GLY A 137 13.33 -16.53 15.34
N ILE A 138 14.63 -16.74 15.07
CA ILE A 138 15.56 -15.61 14.86
C ILE A 138 15.18 -14.73 13.64
N LEU A 139 14.50 -15.28 12.66
CA LEU A 139 14.05 -14.51 11.50
C LEU A 139 13.00 -13.46 11.86
N ASP A 140 12.17 -13.71 12.88
CA ASP A 140 11.18 -12.74 13.38
C ASP A 140 11.84 -11.52 14.06
N TYR A 141 13.14 -11.57 14.33
CA TYR A 141 13.90 -10.44 14.90
C TYR A 141 14.51 -9.53 13.86
N ILE A 142 14.71 -10.01 12.64
CA ILE A 142 15.40 -9.28 11.56
C ILE A 142 14.41 -8.90 10.47
N PHE A 143 13.57 -9.84 10.09
CA PHE A 143 12.65 -9.68 8.96
C PHE A 143 11.20 -9.60 9.43
N VAL A 144 10.38 -8.93 8.64
CA VAL A 144 8.92 -9.02 8.78
C VAL A 144 8.49 -10.41 8.35
N THR A 145 7.97 -11.18 9.28
CA THR A 145 7.47 -12.54 9.04
C THR A 145 5.94 -12.57 9.13
N PRO A 146 5.28 -13.66 8.76
CA PRO A 146 3.83 -13.79 8.97
C PRO A 146 3.39 -13.53 10.41
N SER A 147 4.19 -13.93 11.41
CA SER A 147 3.90 -13.64 12.82
C SER A 147 3.86 -12.13 13.09
N ASN A 148 4.86 -11.39 12.63
CA ASN A 148 4.93 -9.94 12.80
C ASN A 148 3.79 -9.22 12.08
N HIS A 149 3.45 -9.68 10.87
CA HIS A 149 2.46 -9.04 10.01
C HIS A 149 1.00 -9.34 10.43
N ARG A 150 0.74 -10.50 11.05
CA ARG A 150 -0.54 -10.79 11.70
C ARG A 150 -0.87 -9.76 12.79
N ILE A 151 0.12 -9.40 13.58
CA ILE A 151 -0.02 -8.36 14.62
C ILE A 151 -0.38 -7.02 13.99
N HIS A 152 0.31 -6.66 12.91
CA HIS A 152 0.05 -5.42 12.19
C HIS A 152 -1.40 -5.30 11.70
N HIS A 153 -2.00 -6.39 11.23
CA HIS A 153 -3.40 -6.43 10.77
C HIS A 153 -4.43 -6.64 11.88
N ALA A 154 -4.00 -6.83 13.12
CA ALA A 154 -4.91 -7.10 14.22
C ALA A 154 -5.56 -5.82 14.77
N GLN A 155 -6.84 -5.91 15.12
CA GLN A 155 -7.59 -4.83 15.78
C GLN A 155 -7.65 -4.98 17.31
N ASN A 156 -6.98 -5.97 17.89
CA ASN A 156 -6.82 -6.11 19.34
C ASN A 156 -6.12 -4.87 19.90
N LYS A 157 -6.55 -4.35 21.04
CA LYS A 157 -5.98 -3.13 21.64
C LYS A 157 -4.49 -3.24 21.93
N GLU A 158 -4.02 -4.45 22.23
CA GLU A 158 -2.63 -4.78 22.53
C GLU A 158 -1.74 -4.79 21.29
N TYR A 159 -2.32 -4.85 20.09
CA TYR A 159 -1.63 -5.01 18.81
C TYR A 159 -1.75 -3.80 17.88
N ILE A 160 -2.71 -2.91 18.17
CA ILE A 160 -2.95 -1.72 17.33
C ILE A 160 -1.70 -0.87 17.23
N ASP A 161 -1.48 -0.31 16.05
CA ASP A 161 -0.41 0.65 15.73
C ASP A 161 1.00 0.07 15.94
N ALA A 162 1.24 -1.16 15.46
CA ALA A 162 2.51 -1.86 15.56
C ALA A 162 2.96 -2.51 14.25
N ASN A 163 4.26 -2.82 14.17
CA ASN A 163 4.90 -3.65 13.14
C ASN A 163 4.71 -3.11 11.70
N TYR A 164 5.18 -1.91 11.43
CA TYR A 164 5.04 -1.22 10.14
C TYR A 164 6.07 -1.60 9.09
N GLY A 165 7.10 -2.39 9.42
CA GLY A 165 8.16 -2.78 8.51
C GLY A 165 7.64 -3.44 7.23
N GLY A 166 8.36 -3.24 6.11
CA GLY A 166 8.09 -3.91 4.84
C GLY A 166 8.83 -5.25 4.75
N VAL A 167 10.16 -5.20 4.75
CA VAL A 167 11.05 -6.36 4.74
C VAL A 167 11.75 -6.52 6.08
N PHE A 168 12.27 -5.43 6.65
CA PHE A 168 13.00 -5.47 7.92
C PHE A 168 12.12 -5.00 9.08
N ILE A 169 11.93 -5.88 10.09
CA ILE A 169 11.29 -5.53 11.37
C ILE A 169 12.23 -4.70 12.26
N LEU A 170 13.48 -4.52 11.85
CA LEU A 170 14.47 -3.74 12.56
C LEU A 170 14.06 -2.29 12.75
N TRP A 171 13.31 -1.71 11.79
CA TRP A 171 12.80 -0.35 11.91
C TRP A 171 11.82 -0.22 13.07
N ASP A 172 10.90 -1.18 13.21
CA ASP A 172 9.97 -1.21 14.34
C ASP A 172 10.68 -1.30 15.68
N ARG A 173 11.74 -2.09 15.75
CA ARG A 173 12.57 -2.19 16.96
C ARG A 173 13.33 -0.90 17.25
N MET A 174 13.88 -0.25 16.23
CA MET A 174 14.61 1.01 16.36
C MET A 174 13.71 2.17 16.80
N PHE A 175 12.48 2.22 16.26
CA PHE A 175 11.57 3.34 16.49
C PHE A 175 10.45 3.03 17.50
N GLY A 176 10.55 1.87 18.21
CA GLY A 176 9.68 1.52 19.34
C GLY A 176 8.25 1.13 18.97
N THR A 177 8.02 0.66 17.73
CA THR A 177 6.71 0.21 17.26
C THR A 177 6.61 -1.32 17.13
N PHE A 178 7.60 -2.05 17.64
CA PHE A 178 7.59 -3.50 17.61
C PHE A 178 6.74 -4.10 18.73
N ILE A 179 5.82 -4.98 18.36
CA ILE A 179 5.05 -5.84 19.29
C ILE A 179 5.18 -7.29 18.82
N ASP A 180 5.47 -8.19 19.77
CA ASP A 180 5.60 -9.61 19.52
C ASP A 180 4.24 -10.32 19.58
N GLU A 181 4.01 -11.34 18.75
CA GLU A 181 2.80 -12.15 18.77
C GLU A 181 2.74 -12.96 20.07
N ARG A 182 1.65 -12.81 20.82
CA ARG A 182 1.41 -13.51 22.08
C ARG A 182 0.67 -14.81 21.81
N SER A 183 1.09 -15.88 22.50
CA SER A 183 0.44 -17.19 22.39
C SER A 183 -0.94 -17.25 23.08
N ASP A 184 -1.17 -16.36 24.06
CA ASP A 184 -2.42 -16.27 24.83
C ASP A 184 -3.45 -15.30 24.22
N LEU A 185 -3.08 -14.53 23.19
CA LEU A 185 -3.94 -13.53 22.56
C LEU A 185 -3.98 -13.71 21.05
N LYS A 186 -5.03 -14.34 20.55
CA LYS A 186 -5.21 -14.55 19.11
C LYS A 186 -5.50 -13.23 18.40
N PRO A 187 -4.83 -12.92 17.26
CA PRO A 187 -5.17 -11.77 16.43
C PRO A 187 -6.61 -11.84 15.91
N ILE A 188 -7.31 -10.73 15.99
CA ILE A 188 -8.64 -10.51 15.37
C ILE A 188 -8.43 -9.47 14.28
N TYR A 189 -8.73 -9.82 13.03
CA TYR A 189 -8.45 -8.97 11.87
C TYR A 189 -9.61 -8.06 11.51
N GLY A 190 -9.30 -7.03 10.73
CA GLY A 190 -10.25 -5.99 10.34
C GLY A 190 -9.94 -4.65 11.01
N THR A 191 -10.84 -3.70 10.84
CA THR A 191 -10.73 -2.36 11.42
C THR A 191 -11.67 -2.20 12.62
N SER A 192 -11.27 -1.39 13.62
CA SER A 192 -12.10 -1.15 14.84
C SER A 192 -13.49 -0.63 14.51
N LYS A 193 -13.64 0.16 13.44
CA LYS A 193 -14.91 0.52 12.84
C LYS A 193 -15.20 -0.46 11.69
N PRO A 194 -16.21 -1.34 11.81
CA PRO A 194 -16.49 -2.32 10.77
C PRO A 194 -16.98 -1.65 9.48
N LEU A 195 -16.47 -2.11 8.32
CA LEU A 195 -16.93 -1.64 7.01
C LEU A 195 -18.36 -2.10 6.70
N LYS A 196 -18.71 -3.32 7.07
CA LYS A 196 -20.02 -3.98 6.81
C LYS A 196 -20.52 -3.81 5.38
N SER A 197 -19.63 -3.93 4.40
CA SER A 197 -19.95 -3.74 2.97
C SER A 197 -18.98 -4.49 2.07
N TRP A 198 -19.51 -5.11 1.01
CA TRP A 198 -18.72 -5.71 -0.07
C TRP A 198 -18.52 -4.74 -1.26
N ASN A 199 -19.01 -3.51 -1.16
CA ASN A 199 -18.84 -2.51 -2.21
C ASN A 199 -17.41 -1.94 -2.22
N PRO A 200 -16.59 -2.21 -3.26
CA PRO A 200 -15.21 -1.75 -3.33
C PRO A 200 -15.08 -0.24 -3.43
N LEU A 201 -16.03 0.45 -4.04
CA LEU A 201 -16.04 1.92 -4.09
C LEU A 201 -16.26 2.49 -2.70
N TRP A 202 -17.21 1.94 -1.95
CA TRP A 202 -17.46 2.38 -0.58
C TRP A 202 -16.26 2.10 0.32
N ALA A 203 -15.61 0.95 0.20
CA ALA A 203 -14.40 0.63 0.94
C ALA A 203 -13.30 1.70 0.75
N ASN A 204 -13.15 2.24 -0.46
CA ASN A 204 -12.20 3.31 -0.76
C ASN A 204 -12.66 4.71 -0.30
N LEU A 205 -13.94 4.95 -0.13
CA LEU A 205 -14.49 6.28 0.12
C LEU A 205 -14.97 6.50 1.55
N GLU A 206 -15.15 5.43 2.35
CA GLU A 206 -15.82 5.53 3.65
C GLU A 206 -15.07 6.41 4.65
N VAL A 207 -13.74 6.32 4.72
CA VAL A 207 -12.93 7.16 5.62
C VAL A 207 -12.89 8.60 5.11
N TRP A 208 -12.78 8.82 3.79
CA TRP A 208 -12.89 10.15 3.20
C TRP A 208 -14.23 10.80 3.54
N ALA A 209 -15.32 10.06 3.35
CA ALA A 209 -16.65 10.56 3.72
C ALA A 209 -16.75 10.88 5.21
N GLN A 210 -16.11 10.09 6.09
CA GLN A 210 -16.06 10.37 7.52
C GLN A 210 -15.27 11.63 7.84
N ILE A 211 -14.10 11.82 7.21
CA ILE A 211 -13.27 13.03 7.34
C ILE A 211 -14.10 14.28 6.98
N PHE A 212 -14.72 14.27 5.79
CA PHE A 212 -15.55 15.40 5.34
C PHE A 212 -16.74 15.67 6.25
N LYS A 213 -17.45 14.63 6.69
CA LYS A 213 -18.58 14.77 7.62
C LYS A 213 -18.16 15.36 8.97
N ASP A 214 -17.06 14.87 9.55
CA ASP A 214 -16.58 15.35 10.85
C ASP A 214 -16.04 16.78 10.73
N THR A 215 -15.32 17.12 9.66
CA THR A 215 -14.85 18.47 9.37
C THR A 215 -16.02 19.46 9.22
N TRP A 216 -17.10 19.04 8.54
CA TRP A 216 -18.28 19.88 8.37
C TRP A 216 -19.06 20.10 9.68
N ARG A 217 -19.19 19.03 10.48
CA ARG A 217 -20.04 18.99 11.67
C ARG A 217 -19.43 19.71 12.86
N THR A 218 -18.11 19.65 13.05
CA THR A 218 -17.47 20.30 14.21
C THR A 218 -17.57 21.81 14.13
N LYS A 219 -17.83 22.43 15.28
CA LYS A 219 -17.94 23.88 15.43
C LYS A 219 -16.59 24.57 15.58
N LYS A 220 -15.58 23.86 16.10
CA LYS A 220 -14.24 24.41 16.35
C LYS A 220 -13.39 24.40 15.11
N TRP A 221 -12.87 25.56 14.68
CA TRP A 221 -12.00 25.67 13.52
C TRP A 221 -10.71 24.85 13.66
N SER A 222 -10.10 24.82 14.86
CA SER A 222 -8.92 24.00 15.11
C SER A 222 -9.19 22.51 14.88
N ASP A 223 -10.38 22.05 15.23
CA ASP A 223 -10.75 20.65 15.08
C ASP A 223 -11.05 20.28 13.63
N LYS A 224 -11.48 21.25 12.80
CA LYS A 224 -11.60 21.05 11.34
C LYS A 224 -10.28 20.64 10.69
N VAL A 225 -9.17 21.23 11.15
CA VAL A 225 -7.82 20.86 10.66
C VAL A 225 -7.37 19.54 11.29
N LYS A 226 -7.57 19.40 12.60
CA LYS A 226 -7.17 18.17 13.33
C LYS A 226 -7.84 16.91 12.82
N VAL A 227 -9.07 16.97 12.31
CA VAL A 227 -9.77 15.82 11.71
C VAL A 227 -8.93 15.14 10.62
N TRP A 228 -8.12 15.90 9.88
CA TRP A 228 -7.31 15.39 8.78
C TRP A 228 -6.00 14.75 9.23
N THR A 229 -5.38 15.32 10.26
CA THR A 229 -4.00 14.99 10.66
C THR A 229 -3.89 14.15 11.93
N SER A 230 -4.93 14.09 12.74
CA SER A 230 -4.96 13.29 13.97
C SER A 230 -5.07 11.79 13.67
N PRO A 231 -4.74 10.92 14.64
CA PRO A 231 -4.89 9.48 14.49
C PRO A 231 -6.31 9.07 14.05
N PRO A 232 -6.48 7.97 13.32
CA PRO A 232 -7.77 7.54 12.75
C PRO A 232 -8.91 7.43 13.77
N GLY A 233 -8.60 7.02 15.00
CA GLY A 233 -9.58 6.89 16.09
C GLY A 233 -10.03 8.22 16.71
N TRP A 234 -9.31 9.32 16.49
CA TRP A 234 -9.65 10.62 17.08
C TRP A 234 -10.80 11.28 16.32
N ARG A 235 -11.72 11.88 17.07
CA ARG A 235 -12.81 12.71 16.54
C ARG A 235 -13.08 13.89 17.48
N PRO A 236 -13.56 15.04 16.95
CA PRO A 236 -13.99 16.15 17.80
C PRO A 236 -15.06 15.71 18.81
N ASP A 237 -14.98 16.19 20.05
CA ASP A 237 -15.89 15.79 21.13
C ASP A 237 -17.35 16.11 20.77
N ASP A 238 -17.62 17.32 20.24
CA ASP A 238 -18.94 17.77 19.82
C ASP A 238 -19.56 16.92 18.69
N VAL A 239 -18.71 16.25 17.92
CA VAL A 239 -19.13 15.35 16.84
C VAL A 239 -19.27 13.92 17.35
N SER A 240 -18.34 13.44 18.18
CA SER A 240 -18.35 12.07 18.70
C SER A 240 -19.53 11.81 19.62
N GLU A 241 -19.90 12.78 20.46
CA GLU A 241 -21.07 12.71 21.35
C GLU A 241 -22.39 12.66 20.56
N LYS A 242 -22.52 13.53 19.54
CA LYS A 242 -23.77 13.64 18.78
C LYS A 242 -23.92 12.56 17.69
N TYR A 243 -22.81 12.08 17.16
CA TYR A 243 -22.76 11.11 16.06
C TYR A 243 -21.78 9.98 16.39
N PRO A 244 -22.13 9.11 17.38
CA PRO A 244 -21.28 7.99 17.75
C PRO A 244 -21.05 7.06 16.57
N ILE A 245 -19.86 6.44 16.51
CA ILE A 245 -19.51 5.41 15.53
C ILE A 245 -19.53 4.06 16.23
N GLU A 246 -20.19 3.10 15.62
CA GLU A 246 -20.16 1.72 16.06
C GLU A 246 -18.73 1.18 15.96
N LYS A 247 -18.28 0.53 17.02
CA LYS A 247 -17.00 -0.20 17.07
C LYS A 247 -17.28 -1.69 17.21
N ASN A 248 -16.35 -2.51 16.76
CA ASN A 248 -16.43 -3.95 16.97
C ASN A 248 -16.37 -4.26 18.48
N ASP A 249 -17.23 -5.16 18.92
CA ASP A 249 -17.09 -5.86 20.19
C ASP A 249 -16.15 -7.06 19.97
N LEU A 250 -14.92 -6.97 20.49
CA LEU A 250 -13.91 -8.00 20.27
C LEU A 250 -14.15 -9.24 21.11
N ASP A 251 -14.89 -9.13 22.21
CA ASP A 251 -15.24 -10.27 23.07
C ASP A 251 -16.29 -11.17 22.39
N ASN A 252 -17.15 -10.57 21.56
CA ASN A 252 -18.19 -11.25 20.79
C ASN A 252 -18.03 -10.95 19.28
N PHE A 253 -16.80 -11.00 18.78
CA PHE A 253 -16.54 -10.65 17.40
C PHE A 253 -17.10 -11.70 16.43
N HIS A 254 -17.94 -11.23 15.51
CA HIS A 254 -18.46 -12.01 14.39
C HIS A 254 -18.08 -11.33 13.09
N LYS A 255 -17.43 -12.11 12.21
CA LYS A 255 -17.06 -11.63 10.87
C LYS A 255 -18.29 -11.26 10.07
N TYR A 256 -18.17 -10.16 9.31
CA TYR A 256 -19.22 -9.75 8.40
C TYR A 256 -19.35 -10.76 7.26
N ASP A 257 -20.44 -11.50 7.27
CA ASP A 257 -20.80 -12.45 6.21
C ASP A 257 -22.23 -12.20 5.74
N THR A 258 -22.42 -12.28 4.43
CA THR A 258 -23.74 -12.17 3.79
C THR A 258 -24.09 -13.48 3.12
N LYS A 259 -25.30 -13.96 3.37
CA LYS A 259 -25.80 -15.14 2.66
C LYS A 259 -25.89 -14.83 1.17
N THR A 260 -25.04 -15.49 0.39
CA THR A 260 -25.04 -15.36 -1.07
C THR A 260 -25.56 -16.64 -1.71
N ASN A 261 -26.37 -16.50 -2.77
CA ASN A 261 -26.84 -17.63 -3.54
C ASN A 261 -25.72 -18.19 -4.46
N LEU A 262 -25.94 -19.39 -5.01
CA LEU A 262 -24.97 -20.04 -5.88
C LEU A 262 -24.65 -19.20 -7.13
N PHE A 263 -25.63 -18.54 -7.71
CA PHE A 263 -25.44 -17.69 -8.89
C PHE A 263 -24.44 -16.54 -8.60
N SER A 264 -24.60 -15.85 -7.48
CA SER A 264 -23.68 -14.77 -7.08
C SER A 264 -22.25 -15.29 -6.85
N LYS A 265 -22.11 -16.49 -6.28
CA LYS A 265 -20.78 -17.13 -6.07
C LYS A 265 -20.13 -17.47 -7.42
N LEU A 266 -20.88 -18.09 -8.33
CA LEU A 266 -20.39 -18.45 -9.67
C LEU A 266 -20.06 -17.20 -10.49
N PHE A 267 -20.86 -16.15 -10.39
CA PHE A 267 -20.61 -14.88 -11.06
C PHE A 267 -19.32 -14.23 -10.55
N GLY A 268 -19.13 -14.15 -9.22
CA GLY A 268 -17.89 -13.63 -8.64
C GLY A 268 -16.66 -14.46 -9.01
N PHE A 269 -16.78 -15.78 -9.01
CA PHE A 269 -15.71 -16.67 -9.47
C PHE A 269 -15.40 -16.47 -10.95
N GLY A 270 -16.41 -16.34 -11.80
CA GLY A 270 -16.23 -16.05 -13.22
C GLY A 270 -15.52 -14.71 -13.46
N GLN A 271 -15.85 -13.68 -12.69
CA GLN A 271 -15.14 -12.40 -12.75
C GLN A 271 -13.66 -12.54 -12.34
N LEU A 272 -13.38 -13.28 -11.27
CA LEU A 272 -11.99 -13.54 -10.83
C LEU A 272 -11.19 -14.23 -11.93
N VAL A 273 -11.74 -15.29 -12.53
CA VAL A 273 -11.09 -16.02 -13.63
C VAL A 273 -10.86 -15.09 -14.83
N PHE A 274 -11.88 -14.33 -15.23
CA PHE A 274 -11.76 -13.39 -16.34
C PHE A 274 -10.67 -12.35 -16.11
N VAL A 275 -10.68 -11.69 -14.95
CA VAL A 275 -9.67 -10.68 -14.60
C VAL A 275 -8.27 -11.30 -14.57
N SER A 276 -8.13 -12.51 -14.00
CA SER A 276 -6.85 -13.21 -13.95
C SER A 276 -6.29 -13.51 -15.35
N ILE A 277 -7.14 -14.04 -16.25
CA ILE A 277 -6.75 -14.33 -17.64
C ILE A 277 -6.41 -13.02 -18.36
N TYR A 278 -7.24 -12.00 -18.23
CA TYR A 278 -7.00 -10.69 -18.85
C TYR A 278 -5.69 -10.08 -18.38
N THR A 279 -5.44 -10.08 -17.07
CA THR A 279 -4.18 -9.56 -16.49
C THR A 279 -2.97 -10.31 -17.04
N GLN A 280 -3.04 -11.64 -17.12
CA GLN A 280 -1.96 -12.43 -17.71
C GLN A 280 -1.77 -12.09 -19.19
N ALA A 281 -2.84 -11.99 -19.96
CA ALA A 281 -2.75 -11.63 -21.38
C ALA A 281 -2.10 -10.25 -21.59
N VAL A 282 -2.43 -9.28 -20.73
CA VAL A 282 -1.80 -7.95 -20.75
C VAL A 282 -0.33 -8.02 -20.35
N LEU A 283 0.01 -8.76 -19.29
CA LEU A 283 1.40 -8.90 -18.83
C LEU A 283 2.31 -9.62 -19.84
N PHE A 284 1.76 -10.59 -20.59
CA PHE A 284 2.50 -11.30 -21.66
C PHE A 284 2.55 -10.53 -22.98
N ASN A 285 1.81 -9.43 -23.11
CA ASN A 285 1.86 -8.54 -24.26
C ASN A 285 2.36 -7.15 -23.83
N PRO A 286 3.68 -6.92 -23.87
CA PRO A 286 4.29 -5.65 -23.43
C PRO A 286 3.72 -4.41 -24.16
N ASP A 287 3.30 -4.57 -25.42
CA ASP A 287 2.74 -3.48 -26.22
C ASP A 287 1.39 -3.01 -25.64
N SER A 288 0.60 -3.92 -25.08
CA SER A 288 -0.68 -3.60 -24.45
C SER A 288 -0.51 -2.82 -23.14
N ILE A 289 0.58 -3.05 -22.41
CA ILE A 289 0.89 -2.34 -21.16
C ILE A 289 1.22 -0.87 -21.46
N CYS A 290 2.03 -0.63 -22.48
CA CYS A 290 2.35 0.74 -22.92
C CYS A 290 1.10 1.50 -23.37
N LEU A 291 0.22 0.87 -24.14
CA LEU A 291 -1.05 1.49 -24.59
C LEU A 291 -2.00 1.86 -23.43
N LEU A 292 -1.95 1.15 -22.32
CA LEU A 292 -2.77 1.45 -21.12
C LEU A 292 -2.23 2.66 -20.33
N TYR A 293 -0.93 2.96 -20.43
CA TYR A 293 -0.27 4.01 -19.67
C TYR A 293 0.16 5.22 -20.50
N THR A 294 0.21 5.09 -21.84
CA THR A 294 0.57 6.20 -22.72
C THR A 294 -0.66 6.69 -23.47
N SER A 295 -0.91 7.98 -23.38
CA SER A 295 -1.87 8.69 -24.22
C SER A 295 -1.34 8.92 -25.66
N ASP A 296 -0.35 8.12 -26.11
CA ASP A 296 0.27 8.24 -27.44
C ASP A 296 -0.70 8.07 -28.61
N ALA A 297 -1.87 7.50 -28.37
CA ALA A 297 -2.97 7.55 -29.34
C ALA A 297 -3.43 8.97 -29.67
N ALA A 298 -3.05 9.97 -28.86
CA ALA A 298 -3.34 11.38 -29.12
C ALA A 298 -2.25 12.05 -29.97
N ASP A 299 -0.98 11.63 -29.86
CA ASP A 299 0.14 12.25 -30.58
C ASP A 299 0.27 11.76 -32.01
N GLU A 300 -0.05 10.49 -32.31
CA GLU A 300 -0.10 10.00 -33.69
C GLU A 300 -1.24 10.62 -34.52
N GLY A 301 -2.29 11.15 -33.85
CA GLY A 301 -3.42 11.82 -34.52
C GLY A 301 -3.19 13.31 -34.82
N LEU A 302 -2.15 13.94 -34.27
CA LEU A 302 -1.92 15.38 -34.41
C LEU A 302 -0.76 15.77 -35.35
N GLY A 303 -0.05 14.82 -35.95
CA GLY A 303 0.90 15.06 -37.05
C GLY A 303 1.92 16.17 -36.77
N VAL A 304 2.50 16.22 -35.58
CA VAL A 304 3.58 17.16 -35.27
C VAL A 304 4.91 16.44 -35.39
N ASP A 305 5.45 16.44 -36.59
CA ASP A 305 6.88 16.26 -36.83
C ASP A 305 7.63 17.48 -36.25
N LEU A 306 8.36 17.26 -35.16
CA LEU A 306 9.43 18.13 -34.68
C LEU A 306 10.71 17.34 -34.46
#